data_080818c8de739cc39841534a77e270b3
#
_entry.id   080818c8de739cc39841534a77e270b3
#
_cell.length_a   1.000
_cell.length_b   1.000
_cell.length_c   1.000
_cell.angle_alpha   90.00
_cell.angle_beta   90.00
_cell.angle_gamma   90.00
#
_symmetry.space_group_name_H-M   'P 1'
#
loop_
_entity.id
_entity.type
_entity.pdbx_description
1 polymer ?
#
loop_
_entity_poly.entity_id
_entity_poly.type
_entity_poly.pdbx_seq_one_letter_code
_entity_poly.pdbx_strand_id
1 'polypeptide(L)'
;MQRIKCSFKGGEISMRVAGFDYMDIADTDGLALAVFFSGCCHHCKGCHNPQLQDFSYGEDYDVMDLLDKLITDYNKGDYDYIVFSGGDPLCQDHDYIRFLLRRLTEQGIKVWIYTGYDYDAVPDWCKRYAYCIKCGKYDTRFPKRGKLATGNQVFYFKDGRREF
;
A
#
# COMPACT_ATOMS: atom_id res chain seq x y z
N MET A 1 17.48 14.19 -7.86
CA MET A 1 16.50 13.39 -7.10
C MET A 1 15.49 14.35 -6.48
N GLN A 2 14.37 14.60 -7.19
CA GLN A 2 13.34 15.51 -6.68
C GLN A 2 12.53 14.79 -5.60
N ARG A 3 12.70 15.23 -4.35
CA ARG A 3 11.77 14.93 -3.27
C ARG A 3 10.45 15.60 -3.63
N ILE A 4 9.44 14.80 -3.98
CA ILE A 4 8.06 15.27 -4.05
C ILE A 4 7.65 15.54 -2.60
N LYS A 5 7.74 16.82 -2.18
CA LYS A 5 7.20 17.27 -0.92
C LYS A 5 5.69 17.41 -1.09
N CYS A 6 4.93 16.38 -0.76
CA CYS A 6 3.57 16.60 -0.30
C CYS A 6 3.68 17.22 1.09
N SER A 7 3.60 18.55 1.17
CA SER A 7 3.69 19.27 2.43
C SER A 7 2.37 19.19 3.16
N PHE A 8 2.30 18.36 4.19
CA PHE A 8 1.24 18.44 5.18
C PHE A 8 1.49 19.62 6.12
N LYS A 9 0.49 20.48 6.29
CA LYS A 9 0.51 21.57 7.25
C LYS A 9 0.04 21.05 8.61
N GLY A 10 0.94 21.09 9.61
CA GLY A 10 0.63 21.30 11.02
C GLY A 10 0.25 20.09 11.86
N GLY A 11 1.15 19.55 12.64
CA GLY A 11 0.96 19.36 14.09
C GLY A 11 0.41 18.05 14.62
N GLU A 12 -0.24 17.18 13.86
CA GLU A 12 -0.61 15.82 14.28
C GLU A 12 -0.21 14.86 13.17
N ILE A 13 0.45 13.76 13.55
CA ILE A 13 0.87 12.70 12.61
C ILE A 13 -0.33 11.80 12.38
N SER A 14 -1.32 12.29 11.66
CA SER A 14 -2.48 11.51 11.25
C SER A 14 -2.41 11.22 9.76
N MET A 15 -2.99 10.11 9.35
CA MET A 15 -3.11 9.69 7.96
C MET A 15 -4.55 9.36 7.62
N ARG A 16 -4.97 9.77 6.44
CA ARG A 16 -6.31 9.45 5.98
C ARG A 16 -6.41 8.03 5.45
N VAL A 17 -7.37 7.29 5.97
CA VAL A 17 -7.72 5.93 5.57
C VAL A 17 -9.13 5.94 4.99
N ALA A 18 -9.27 5.45 3.76
CA ALA A 18 -10.54 5.36 3.07
C ALA A 18 -11.41 4.19 3.58
N GLY A 19 -10.76 3.13 4.08
CA GLY A 19 -11.45 1.96 4.59
C GLY A 19 -10.57 0.72 4.65
N PHE A 20 -11.23 -0.40 4.93
CA PHE A 20 -10.62 -1.72 5.06
C PHE A 20 -11.41 -2.74 4.24
N ASP A 21 -10.72 -3.72 3.65
CA ASP A 21 -11.32 -4.92 3.10
C ASP A 21 -10.82 -6.13 3.87
N TYR A 22 -11.75 -6.86 4.46
CA TYR A 22 -11.49 -8.03 5.31
C TYR A 22 -11.51 -9.35 4.54
N MET A 23 -11.70 -9.30 3.23
CA MET A 23 -11.85 -10.49 2.36
C MET A 23 -11.04 -10.34 1.06
N ASP A 24 -9.93 -9.61 1.09
CA ASP A 24 -9.11 -9.39 -0.09
C ASP A 24 -8.36 -10.67 -0.49
N ILE A 25 -8.68 -11.19 -1.66
CA ILE A 25 -8.02 -12.33 -2.30
C ILE A 25 -7.54 -12.00 -3.71
N ALA A 26 -7.58 -10.73 -4.09
CA ALA A 26 -7.44 -10.34 -5.50
C ALA A 26 -6.04 -10.61 -6.05
N ASP A 27 -5.01 -10.25 -5.31
CA ASP A 27 -3.63 -10.27 -5.81
C ASP A 27 -2.69 -11.17 -4.99
N THR A 28 -3.04 -11.49 -3.74
CA THR A 28 -2.24 -12.36 -2.86
C THR A 28 -2.52 -13.84 -3.11
N ASP A 29 -1.63 -14.71 -2.59
CA ASP A 29 -1.81 -16.17 -2.66
C ASP A 29 -2.65 -16.73 -1.49
N GLY A 30 -3.24 -15.85 -0.68
CA GLY A 30 -4.04 -16.18 0.48
C GLY A 30 -5.04 -15.08 0.82
N LEU A 31 -5.67 -15.19 1.98
CA LEU A 31 -6.59 -14.20 2.48
C LEU A 31 -5.83 -13.00 3.06
N ALA A 32 -6.19 -11.80 2.66
CA ALA A 32 -5.58 -10.58 3.13
C ALA A 32 -6.57 -9.61 3.80
N LEU A 33 -6.06 -8.91 4.82
CA LEU A 33 -6.67 -7.70 5.35
C LEU A 33 -6.08 -6.51 4.58
N ALA A 34 -6.87 -5.85 3.75
CA ALA A 34 -6.41 -4.67 3.02
C ALA A 34 -6.79 -3.38 3.74
N VAL A 35 -5.84 -2.44 3.84
CA VAL A 35 -6.08 -1.06 4.25
C VAL A 35 -5.89 -0.14 3.06
N PHE A 36 -6.87 0.73 2.84
CA PHE A 36 -6.91 1.68 1.73
C PHE A 36 -6.53 3.08 2.22
N PHE A 37 -5.30 3.51 1.93
CA PHE A 37 -4.86 4.88 2.21
C PHE A 37 -5.45 5.86 1.19
N SER A 38 -5.78 7.06 1.62
CA SER A 38 -6.29 8.13 0.75
C SER A 38 -5.16 9.03 0.29
N GLY A 39 -5.23 9.41 -0.98
CA GLY A 39 -4.24 10.25 -1.65
C GLY A 39 -3.32 9.49 -2.58
N CYS A 40 -3.22 9.97 -3.81
CA CYS A 40 -2.36 9.41 -4.85
C CYS A 40 -1.86 10.50 -5.79
N CYS A 41 -0.56 10.50 -6.06
CA CYS A 41 0.10 11.47 -6.95
C CYS A 41 0.18 11.00 -8.41
N HIS A 42 -0.27 9.78 -8.73
CA HIS A 42 -0.04 9.18 -10.05
C HIS A 42 -1.07 9.60 -11.09
N HIS A 43 -2.31 9.88 -10.67
CA HIS A 43 -3.41 10.30 -11.55
C HIS A 43 -3.60 9.40 -12.78
N CYS A 44 -3.57 8.07 -12.59
CA CYS A 44 -3.71 7.11 -13.66
C CYS A 44 -5.06 7.26 -14.35
N LYS A 45 -5.05 7.30 -15.69
CA LYS A 45 -6.28 7.31 -16.49
C LYS A 45 -7.01 5.98 -16.31
N GLY A 46 -8.31 6.05 -15.97
CA GLY A 46 -9.12 4.85 -15.72
C GLY A 46 -8.83 4.17 -14.38
N CYS A 47 -8.27 4.91 -13.41
CA CYS A 47 -8.05 4.42 -12.05
C CYS A 47 -9.32 3.75 -11.50
N HIS A 48 -9.17 2.57 -10.86
CA HIS A 48 -10.30 1.82 -10.28
C HIS A 48 -10.93 2.52 -9.07
N ASN A 49 -10.14 3.32 -8.35
CA ASN A 49 -10.57 4.04 -7.15
C ASN A 49 -10.25 5.55 -7.29
N PRO A 50 -10.89 6.27 -8.23
CA PRO A 50 -10.53 7.66 -8.50
C PRO A 50 -10.74 8.59 -7.30
N GLN A 51 -11.70 8.29 -6.41
CA GLN A 51 -11.95 9.03 -5.17
C GLN A 51 -10.76 8.96 -4.19
N LEU A 52 -9.95 7.89 -4.25
CA LEU A 52 -8.78 7.73 -3.40
C LEU A 52 -7.55 8.52 -3.89
N GLN A 53 -7.66 9.26 -4.98
CA GLN A 53 -6.64 10.24 -5.38
C GLN A 53 -6.68 11.49 -4.50
N ASP A 54 -7.83 11.77 -3.87
CA ASP A 54 -8.01 12.90 -2.96
C ASP A 54 -7.39 12.56 -1.58
N PHE A 55 -6.41 13.36 -1.16
CA PHE A 55 -5.75 13.24 0.15
C PHE A 55 -6.66 13.61 1.33
N SER A 56 -7.80 14.22 1.10
CA SER A 56 -8.77 14.58 2.15
C SER A 56 -9.88 13.55 2.34
N TYR A 57 -9.94 12.52 1.50
CA TYR A 57 -10.97 11.48 1.56
C TYR A 57 -10.75 10.54 2.75
N GLY A 58 -11.86 10.01 3.33
CA GLY A 58 -11.81 9.03 4.41
C GLY A 58 -11.65 9.64 5.82
N GLU A 59 -11.20 8.84 6.76
CA GLU A 59 -11.08 9.18 8.17
C GLU A 59 -9.62 9.34 8.59
N ASP A 60 -9.36 10.27 9.52
CA ASP A 60 -8.03 10.44 10.10
C ASP A 60 -7.74 9.33 11.12
N TYR A 61 -6.57 8.73 10.99
CA TYR A 61 -6.04 7.77 11.95
C TYR A 61 -4.70 8.24 12.51
N ASP A 62 -4.58 8.29 13.82
CA ASP A 62 -3.26 8.31 14.48
C ASP A 62 -2.50 7.02 14.13
N VAL A 63 -1.17 7.11 14.07
CA VAL A 63 -0.34 5.97 13.65
C VAL A 63 -0.43 4.78 14.62
N MET A 64 -0.58 5.06 15.92
CA MET A 64 -0.70 3.99 16.92
C MET A 64 -2.07 3.36 16.90
N ASP A 65 -3.14 4.15 16.75
CA ASP A 65 -4.50 3.65 16.62
C ASP A 65 -4.68 2.77 15.39
N LEU A 66 -4.09 3.17 14.26
CA LEU A 66 -4.10 2.35 13.05
C LEU A 66 -3.30 1.06 13.22
N LEU A 67 -2.12 1.13 13.84
CA LEU A 67 -1.30 -0.05 14.11
C LEU A 67 -2.05 -1.05 15.00
N ASP A 68 -2.62 -0.59 16.10
CA ASP A 68 -3.36 -1.44 17.05
C ASP A 68 -4.59 -2.07 16.39
N LYS A 69 -5.29 -1.29 15.55
CA LYS A 69 -6.42 -1.80 14.77
C LYS A 69 -5.97 -2.91 13.81
N LEU A 70 -4.92 -2.68 13.01
CA LEU A 70 -4.43 -3.65 12.04
C LEU A 70 -3.98 -4.96 12.71
N ILE A 71 -3.24 -4.87 13.84
CA ILE A 71 -2.80 -6.06 14.59
C ILE A 71 -4.02 -6.79 15.18
N THR A 72 -4.94 -6.03 15.78
CA THR A 72 -6.15 -6.61 16.41
C THR A 72 -7.01 -7.33 15.38
N ASP A 73 -7.27 -6.70 14.25
CA ASP A 73 -8.13 -7.27 13.21
C ASP A 73 -7.44 -8.44 12.52
N TYR A 74 -6.13 -8.36 12.26
CA TYR A 74 -5.34 -9.47 11.72
C TYR A 74 -5.40 -10.70 12.62
N ASN A 75 -5.25 -10.53 13.94
CA ASN A 75 -5.26 -11.63 14.90
C ASN A 75 -6.66 -12.25 15.15
N LYS A 76 -7.73 -11.53 14.80
CA LYS A 76 -9.12 -12.04 14.90
C LYS A 76 -9.52 -12.90 13.70
N GLY A 77 -8.87 -12.73 12.55
CA GLY A 77 -9.15 -13.46 11.34
C GLY A 77 -8.03 -14.44 10.97
N ASP A 78 -8.30 -15.30 10.01
CA ASP A 78 -7.34 -16.27 9.47
C ASP A 78 -6.59 -15.65 8.27
N TYR A 79 -5.97 -14.46 8.48
CA TYR A 79 -5.27 -13.75 7.42
C TYR A 79 -3.84 -14.25 7.23
N ASP A 80 -3.45 -14.40 5.98
CA ASP A 80 -2.06 -14.68 5.60
C ASP A 80 -1.23 -13.40 5.48
N TYR A 81 -1.90 -12.29 5.12
CA TYR A 81 -1.24 -11.03 4.76
C TYR A 81 -2.03 -9.80 5.25
N ILE A 82 -1.29 -8.68 5.37
CA ILE A 82 -1.88 -7.34 5.31
C ILE A 82 -1.46 -6.70 3.99
N VAL A 83 -2.38 -6.03 3.30
CA VAL A 83 -2.13 -5.28 2.07
C VAL A 83 -2.28 -3.79 2.33
N PHE A 84 -1.22 -3.02 2.05
CA PHE A 84 -1.27 -1.57 1.97
C PHE A 84 -1.60 -1.16 0.54
N SER A 85 -2.78 -0.61 0.33
CA SER A 85 -3.36 -0.26 -0.97
C SER A 85 -4.05 1.10 -0.91
N GLY A 86 -4.99 1.35 -1.79
CA GLY A 86 -5.84 2.52 -1.80
C GLY A 86 -5.51 3.50 -2.91
N GLY A 87 -5.20 4.72 -2.54
CA GLY A 87 -4.53 5.69 -3.39
C GLY A 87 -3.13 5.18 -3.72
N ASP A 88 -2.14 5.60 -2.95
CA ASP A 88 -0.81 4.96 -2.99
C ASP A 88 -0.13 5.16 -1.63
N PRO A 89 0.25 4.08 -0.93
CA PRO A 89 0.95 4.17 0.35
C PRO A 89 2.26 4.96 0.27
N LEU A 90 2.96 4.94 -0.86
CA LEU A 90 4.23 5.66 -1.04
C LEU A 90 4.04 7.12 -1.47
N CYS A 91 2.81 7.57 -1.73
CA CYS A 91 2.48 9.00 -1.85
C CYS A 91 2.19 9.64 -0.47
N GLN A 92 2.10 8.84 0.60
CA GLN A 92 1.83 9.29 1.95
C GLN A 92 3.11 9.74 2.68
N ASP A 93 2.97 10.14 3.94
CA ASP A 93 4.12 10.39 4.82
C ASP A 93 4.95 9.11 4.98
N HIS A 94 6.22 9.16 4.57
CA HIS A 94 7.09 7.99 4.57
C HIS A 94 7.47 7.53 5.98
N ASP A 95 7.55 8.40 6.96
CA ASP A 95 7.86 8.01 8.34
C ASP A 95 6.70 7.27 8.96
N TYR A 96 5.46 7.69 8.66
CA TYR A 96 4.24 7.00 9.08
C TYR A 96 4.15 5.59 8.47
N ILE A 97 4.27 5.47 7.14
CA ILE A 97 4.19 4.17 6.46
C ILE A 97 5.35 3.25 6.89
N ARG A 98 6.56 3.79 6.99
CA ARG A 98 7.74 3.03 7.46
C ARG A 98 7.54 2.48 8.87
N PHE A 99 6.98 3.29 9.76
CA PHE A 99 6.70 2.88 11.14
C PHE A 99 5.70 1.71 11.16
N LEU A 100 4.55 1.83 10.49
CA LEU A 100 3.56 0.76 10.40
C LEU A 100 4.15 -0.52 9.82
N LEU A 101 4.79 -0.41 8.67
CA LEU A 101 5.37 -1.54 7.95
C LEU A 101 6.40 -2.28 8.81
N ARG A 102 7.29 -1.55 9.46
CA ARG A 102 8.30 -2.10 10.35
C ARG A 102 7.65 -2.82 11.54
N ARG A 103 6.70 -2.17 12.23
CA ARG A 103 6.06 -2.73 13.44
C ARG A 103 5.26 -3.98 13.13
N LEU A 104 4.54 -4.02 12.01
CA LEU A 104 3.82 -5.21 11.57
C LEU A 104 4.79 -6.37 11.23
N THR A 105 5.88 -6.07 10.53
CA THR A 105 6.90 -7.07 10.20
C THR A 105 7.60 -7.61 11.45
N GLU A 106 7.85 -6.80 12.47
CA GLU A 106 8.41 -7.22 13.76
C GLU A 106 7.47 -8.19 14.51
N GLN A 107 6.16 -8.15 14.24
CA GLN A 107 5.17 -9.12 14.72
C GLN A 107 5.07 -10.40 13.87
N GLY A 108 5.91 -10.53 12.85
CA GLY A 108 5.87 -11.66 11.91
C GLY A 108 4.78 -11.56 10.84
N ILE A 109 4.08 -10.44 10.75
CA ILE A 109 3.02 -10.21 9.77
C ILE A 109 3.64 -9.87 8.42
N LYS A 110 3.25 -10.59 7.37
CA LYS A 110 3.70 -10.34 6.00
C LYS A 110 2.85 -9.22 5.39
N VAL A 111 3.51 -8.14 4.96
CA VAL A 111 2.83 -6.98 4.38
C VAL A 111 3.14 -6.85 2.91
N TRP A 112 2.10 -6.72 2.10
CA TRP A 112 2.18 -6.36 0.68
C TRP A 112 1.98 -4.86 0.53
N ILE A 113 2.70 -4.24 -0.40
CA ILE A 113 2.58 -2.82 -0.76
C ILE A 113 2.20 -2.72 -2.22
N TYR A 114 1.14 -1.97 -2.54
CA TYR A 114 0.78 -1.64 -3.92
C TYR A 114 1.14 -0.19 -4.19
N THR A 115 1.93 0.04 -5.24
CA THR A 115 2.37 1.38 -5.60
C THR A 115 2.41 1.58 -7.12
N GLY A 116 2.12 2.79 -7.56
CA GLY A 116 2.31 3.20 -8.95
C GLY A 116 3.75 3.55 -9.30
N TYR A 117 4.67 3.57 -8.34
CA TYR A 117 6.09 3.79 -8.61
C TYR A 117 6.74 2.57 -9.26
N ASP A 118 7.74 2.81 -10.10
CA ASP A 118 8.65 1.76 -10.55
C ASP A 118 9.55 1.30 -9.38
N TYR A 119 9.98 0.05 -9.40
CA TYR A 119 10.73 -0.56 -8.29
C TYR A 119 11.99 0.22 -7.90
N ASP A 120 12.68 0.81 -8.87
CA ASP A 120 13.90 1.58 -8.61
C ASP A 120 13.62 2.87 -7.79
N ALA A 121 12.40 3.41 -7.91
CA ALA A 121 11.96 4.57 -7.15
C ALA A 121 11.40 4.22 -5.75
N VAL A 122 11.17 2.94 -5.45
CA VAL A 122 10.70 2.49 -4.14
C VAL A 122 11.81 2.69 -3.10
N PRO A 123 11.50 3.31 -1.94
CA PRO A 123 12.50 3.52 -0.87
C PRO A 123 13.11 2.21 -0.35
N ASP A 124 14.39 2.22 0.00
CA ASP A 124 15.09 1.03 0.51
C ASP A 124 14.49 0.45 1.79
N TRP A 125 13.93 1.31 2.66
CA TRP A 125 13.23 0.81 3.85
C TRP A 125 11.98 0.00 3.48
N CYS A 126 11.27 0.38 2.43
CA CYS A 126 10.11 -0.37 1.94
C CYS A 126 10.54 -1.74 1.40
N LYS A 127 11.58 -1.79 0.57
CA LYS A 127 12.17 -3.04 0.05
C LYS A 127 12.67 -3.96 1.18
N ARG A 128 13.14 -3.38 2.28
CA ARG A 128 13.65 -4.14 3.44
C ARG A 128 12.55 -4.83 4.22
N TYR A 129 11.41 -4.16 4.44
CA TYR A 129 10.36 -4.64 5.33
C TYR A 129 9.20 -5.32 4.61
N ALA A 130 8.82 -4.86 3.41
CA ALA A 130 7.71 -5.46 2.68
C ALA A 130 8.00 -6.92 2.29
N TYR A 131 6.97 -7.76 2.38
CA TYR A 131 7.02 -9.14 1.89
C TYR A 131 6.94 -9.18 0.37
N CYS A 132 6.07 -8.36 -0.21
CA CYS A 132 5.93 -8.19 -1.64
C CYS A 132 5.58 -6.73 -1.98
N ILE A 133 6.10 -6.22 -3.09
CA ILE A 133 5.77 -4.90 -3.60
C ILE A 133 5.26 -5.05 -5.04
N LYS A 134 3.99 -4.67 -5.26
CA LYS A 134 3.42 -4.53 -6.60
C LYS A 134 3.75 -3.14 -7.12
N CYS A 135 4.56 -3.06 -8.14
CA CYS A 135 5.06 -1.83 -8.74
C CYS A 135 4.45 -1.54 -10.10
N GLY A 136 4.31 -0.27 -10.43
CA GLY A 136 3.92 0.22 -11.75
C GLY A 136 2.53 0.82 -11.78
N LYS A 137 2.40 1.93 -12.52
CA LYS A 137 1.13 2.64 -12.71
C LYS A 137 0.11 1.74 -13.41
N TYR A 138 -1.15 1.90 -13.02
CA TYR A 138 -2.25 1.35 -13.82
C TYR A 138 -2.28 2.03 -15.20
N ASP A 139 -2.15 1.24 -16.25
CA ASP A 139 -2.09 1.72 -17.62
C ASP A 139 -2.91 0.82 -18.56
N THR A 140 -4.06 1.31 -18.98
CA THR A 140 -5.01 0.56 -19.83
C THR A 140 -4.48 0.22 -21.23
N ARG A 141 -3.34 0.78 -21.63
CA ARG A 141 -2.68 0.38 -22.89
C ARG A 141 -2.09 -1.03 -22.82
N PHE A 142 -1.84 -1.52 -21.59
CA PHE A 142 -1.37 -2.88 -21.35
C PHE A 142 -2.52 -3.76 -20.88
N PRO A 143 -2.83 -4.87 -21.57
CA PRO A 143 -3.91 -5.78 -21.17
C PRO A 143 -3.60 -6.42 -19.81
N LYS A 144 -4.66 -6.86 -19.13
CA LYS A 144 -4.53 -7.63 -17.89
C LYS A 144 -3.62 -8.85 -18.09
N ARG A 145 -2.74 -9.10 -17.13
CA ARG A 145 -1.81 -10.24 -17.14
C ARG A 145 -1.83 -10.95 -15.80
N GLY A 146 -2.30 -12.18 -15.77
CA GLY A 146 -2.41 -12.97 -14.56
C GLY A 146 -3.22 -12.26 -13.46
N LYS A 147 -2.63 -12.09 -12.29
CA LYS A 147 -3.20 -11.34 -11.15
C LYS A 147 -3.02 -9.82 -11.27
N LEU A 148 -2.18 -9.34 -12.18
CA LEU A 148 -1.91 -7.94 -12.39
C LEU A 148 -3.07 -7.25 -13.11
N ALA A 149 -3.46 -6.07 -12.66
CA ALA A 149 -4.51 -5.28 -13.29
C ALA A 149 -4.11 -4.83 -14.71
N THR A 150 -2.83 -4.50 -14.91
CA THR A 150 -2.26 -4.19 -16.23
C THR A 150 -0.88 -4.83 -16.39
N GLY A 151 -0.56 -5.27 -17.61
CA GLY A 151 0.61 -6.11 -17.92
C GLY A 151 1.98 -5.42 -17.80
N ASN A 152 2.01 -4.12 -17.53
CA ASN A 152 3.24 -3.37 -17.22
C ASN A 152 3.61 -3.41 -15.74
N GLN A 153 2.71 -3.91 -14.87
CA GLN A 153 2.97 -4.04 -13.45
C GLN A 153 3.79 -5.31 -13.14
N VAL A 154 4.49 -5.31 -12.01
CA VAL A 154 5.35 -6.42 -11.58
C VAL A 154 5.26 -6.59 -10.06
N PHE A 155 5.17 -7.83 -9.60
CA PHE A 155 5.36 -8.19 -8.19
C PHE A 155 6.84 -8.45 -7.90
N TYR A 156 7.37 -7.81 -6.89
CA TYR A 156 8.73 -8.00 -6.38
C TYR A 156 8.67 -8.57 -4.97
N PHE A 157 9.09 -9.80 -4.79
CA PHE A 157 9.09 -10.48 -3.50
C PHE A 157 10.41 -10.28 -2.76
N LYS A 158 10.34 -10.34 -1.44
CA LYS A 158 11.49 -10.19 -0.54
C LYS A 158 12.59 -11.23 -0.78
N ASP A 159 12.24 -12.41 -1.26
CA ASP A 159 13.17 -13.50 -1.61
C ASP A 159 13.84 -13.32 -2.98
N GLY A 160 13.57 -12.23 -3.68
CA GLY A 160 14.12 -11.91 -4.99
C GLY A 160 13.31 -12.42 -6.18
N ARG A 161 12.23 -13.17 -5.95
CA ARG A 161 11.30 -13.57 -7.01
C ARG A 161 10.62 -12.34 -7.62
N ARG A 162 10.31 -12.46 -8.92
CA ARG A 162 9.49 -11.49 -9.66
C ARG A 162 8.37 -12.24 -10.37
N GLU A 163 7.17 -11.70 -10.30
CA GLU A 163 6.01 -12.24 -11.01
C GLU A 163 5.37 -11.15 -11.87
N PHE A 164 4.97 -11.54 -13.07
CA PHE A 164 4.44 -10.66 -14.12
C PHE A 164 3.00 -11.03 -14.46
#